data_5a99f2121913be351d24379fd9380fbb
#
_entry.id   5a99f2121913be351d24379fd9380fbb
#
_cell.length_a   1.000
_cell.length_b   1.000
_cell.length_c   1.000
_cell.angle_alpha   90.00
_cell.angle_beta   90.00
_cell.angle_gamma   90.00
#
_symmetry.space_group_name_H-M   'P 1'
#
loop_
_entity.id
_entity.type
_entity.pdbx_description
1 polymer ?
#
loop_
_entity_poly.entity_id
_entity_poly.type
_entity_poly.pdbx_seq_one_letter_code
_entity_poly.pdbx_strand_id
1 'polypeptide(L)'
;TTKVFFMHGNRDFLIGPEFASSAGMEILNDPVVEEMFGNPVLLMHGDLLCIEDIDYQKFRKVSRDIKWQTEFLNKSLEERRRIAQDLRSASKEATGQKKEQILDVSESEVIKMIREYSVNLLIHGHTHRPNSHNIDVENHTAKRIVLGDWDEYGWYIWMDSNSCELNKFSIS
;
A
#
# COMPACT_ATOMS: atom_id res chain seq x y z
N THR A 1 3.19 -0.32 -26.15
CA THR A 1 3.74 -1.09 -25.01
C THR A 1 3.03 -0.61 -23.76
N THR A 2 2.47 -1.50 -22.97
CA THR A 2 1.83 -1.16 -21.70
C THR A 2 2.88 -0.73 -20.67
N LYS A 3 2.68 0.40 -20.02
CA LYS A 3 3.52 0.82 -18.89
C LYS A 3 3.12 0.02 -17.65
N VAL A 4 4.11 -0.40 -16.88
CA VAL A 4 3.93 -1.10 -15.61
C VAL A 4 4.51 -0.26 -14.48
N PHE A 5 3.73 -0.01 -13.46
CA PHE A 5 4.14 0.71 -12.26
C PHE A 5 4.08 -0.20 -11.05
N PHE A 6 5.00 0.00 -10.13
CA PHE A 6 5.09 -0.75 -8.89
C PHE A 6 5.15 0.20 -7.70
N MET A 7 4.34 -0.04 -6.68
CA MET A 7 4.40 0.68 -5.42
C MET A 7 4.79 -0.28 -4.30
N HIS A 8 5.74 0.11 -3.47
CA HIS A 8 6.20 -0.71 -2.37
C HIS A 8 5.12 -0.95 -1.32
N GLY A 9 4.92 -2.21 -0.98
CA GLY A 9 4.18 -2.64 0.20
C GLY A 9 5.08 -2.88 1.42
N ASN A 10 4.51 -3.42 2.47
CA ASN A 10 5.19 -3.69 3.74
C ASN A 10 6.13 -4.92 3.70
N ARG A 11 6.19 -5.64 2.59
CA ARG A 11 7.00 -6.88 2.44
C ARG A 11 8.02 -6.84 1.30
N ASP A 12 7.93 -5.87 0.41
CA ASP A 12 8.69 -5.76 -0.83
C ASP A 12 9.45 -4.44 -0.98
N PHE A 13 9.55 -3.68 0.10
CA PHE A 13 10.19 -2.36 0.17
C PHE A 13 11.69 -2.35 -0.16
N LEU A 14 12.31 -3.51 -0.33
CA LEU A 14 13.70 -3.68 -0.76
C LEU A 14 13.86 -3.87 -2.27
N ILE A 15 12.76 -3.90 -3.03
CA ILE A 15 12.85 -3.89 -4.50
C ILE A 15 13.44 -2.55 -4.93
N GLY A 16 14.62 -2.61 -5.51
CA GLY A 16 15.37 -1.42 -5.95
C GLY A 16 15.16 -1.10 -7.43
N PRO A 17 15.69 0.06 -7.86
CA PRO A 17 15.52 0.54 -9.25
C PRO A 17 16.14 -0.39 -10.30
N GLU A 18 17.22 -1.09 -9.98
CA GLU A 18 17.85 -2.04 -10.91
C GLU A 18 16.93 -3.22 -11.22
N PHE A 19 16.30 -3.79 -10.18
CA PHE A 19 15.33 -4.86 -10.37
C PHE A 19 14.09 -4.35 -11.12
N ALA A 20 13.56 -3.20 -10.74
CA ALA A 20 12.41 -2.60 -11.41
C ALA A 20 12.66 -2.38 -12.89
N SER A 21 13.81 -1.79 -13.24
CA SER A 21 14.22 -1.60 -14.64
C SER A 21 14.33 -2.93 -15.40
N SER A 22 14.95 -3.95 -14.79
CA SER A 22 15.08 -5.29 -15.39
C SER A 22 13.73 -5.96 -15.62
N ALA A 23 12.75 -5.70 -14.76
CA ALA A 23 11.38 -6.20 -14.87
C ALA A 23 10.48 -5.33 -15.79
N GLY A 24 11.00 -4.24 -16.36
CA GLY A 24 10.26 -3.34 -17.22
C GLY A 24 9.19 -2.53 -16.49
N MET A 25 9.40 -2.22 -15.22
CA MET A 25 8.48 -1.44 -14.38
C MET A 25 9.15 -0.19 -13.80
N GLU A 26 8.33 0.80 -13.47
CA GLU A 26 8.73 2.04 -12.78
C GLU A 26 8.25 2.00 -11.33
N ILE A 27 9.10 2.41 -10.37
CA ILE A 27 8.73 2.46 -8.96
C ILE A 27 8.04 3.80 -8.69
N LEU A 28 6.82 3.73 -8.18
CA LEU A 28 6.07 4.90 -7.68
C LEU A 28 6.45 5.25 -6.24
N ASN A 29 6.35 6.53 -5.92
CA ASN A 29 6.36 6.97 -4.53
C ASN A 29 5.08 6.50 -3.80
N ASP A 30 5.14 6.41 -2.48
CA ASP A 30 4.02 6.08 -1.62
C ASP A 30 3.89 7.15 -0.51
N PRO A 31 2.85 8.01 -0.57
CA PRO A 31 1.78 8.11 -1.58
C PRO A 31 2.17 8.85 -2.87
N VAL A 32 1.34 8.76 -3.91
CA VAL A 32 1.47 9.51 -5.15
C VAL A 32 0.10 9.86 -5.75
N VAL A 33 0.00 11.02 -6.38
CA VAL A 33 -1.16 11.39 -7.19
C VAL A 33 -0.83 11.15 -8.66
N GLU A 34 -1.64 10.33 -9.31
CA GLU A 34 -1.55 10.06 -10.73
C GLU A 34 -2.78 10.61 -11.46
N GLU A 35 -2.55 11.23 -12.61
CA GLU A 35 -3.62 11.70 -13.48
C GLU A 35 -4.16 10.53 -14.31
N MET A 36 -5.38 10.07 -14.00
CA MET A 36 -6.02 8.95 -14.68
C MET A 36 -7.30 9.40 -15.37
N PHE A 37 -7.33 9.35 -16.69
CA PHE A 37 -8.50 9.73 -17.51
C PHE A 37 -9.09 11.12 -17.16
N GLY A 38 -8.22 12.10 -16.90
CA GLY A 38 -8.63 13.47 -16.55
C GLY A 38 -9.04 13.65 -15.09
N ASN A 39 -8.74 12.67 -14.22
CA ASN A 39 -9.04 12.74 -12.79
C ASN A 39 -7.78 12.49 -11.97
N PRO A 40 -7.49 13.31 -10.96
CA PRO A 40 -6.41 13.06 -10.01
C PRO A 40 -6.81 11.93 -9.06
N VAL A 41 -6.01 10.87 -9.02
CA VAL A 41 -6.19 9.69 -8.18
C VAL A 41 -5.03 9.57 -7.21
N LEU A 42 -5.32 9.54 -5.91
CA LEU A 42 -4.32 9.24 -4.89
C LEU A 42 -4.13 7.73 -4.79
N LEU A 43 -2.93 7.28 -5.13
CA LEU A 43 -2.49 5.91 -4.94
C LEU A 43 -1.59 5.82 -3.72
N MET A 44 -1.81 4.82 -2.89
CA MET A 44 -0.93 4.51 -1.77
C MET A 44 -1.00 3.04 -1.39
N HIS A 45 0.04 2.55 -0.71
CA HIS A 45 0.00 1.20 -0.15
C HIS A 45 -1.14 1.07 0.88
N GLY A 46 -1.33 2.06 1.75
CA GLY A 46 -2.41 2.13 2.73
C GLY A 46 -1.97 2.00 4.19
N ASP A 47 -0.75 1.54 4.43
CA ASP A 47 -0.20 1.38 5.78
C ASP A 47 -0.04 2.71 6.55
N LEU A 48 0.14 3.82 5.85
CA LEU A 48 0.15 5.16 6.45
C LEU A 48 -1.19 5.55 7.07
N LEU A 49 -2.28 4.94 6.64
CA LEU A 49 -3.62 5.20 7.16
C LEU A 49 -3.88 4.47 8.49
N CYS A 50 -3.09 3.44 8.81
CA CYS A 50 -3.22 2.64 10.02
C CYS A 50 -2.40 3.24 11.16
N ILE A 51 -2.74 4.47 11.56
CA ILE A 51 -1.96 5.26 12.53
C ILE A 51 -2.02 4.71 13.97
N GLU A 52 -3.02 3.89 14.29
CA GLU A 52 -3.15 3.25 15.59
C GLU A 52 -2.17 2.10 15.80
N ASP A 53 -1.62 1.54 14.72
CA ASP A 53 -0.56 0.54 14.79
C ASP A 53 0.82 1.18 14.99
N ILE A 54 1.02 1.74 16.18
CA ILE A 54 2.22 2.51 16.57
C ILE A 54 3.51 1.72 16.31
N ASP A 55 3.51 0.43 16.61
CA ASP A 55 4.73 -0.40 16.46
C ASP A 55 5.04 -0.66 15.00
N TYR A 56 4.02 -0.88 14.19
CA TYR A 56 4.20 -0.98 12.76
C TYR A 56 4.69 0.36 12.15
N GLN A 57 4.14 1.50 12.58
CA GLN A 57 4.58 2.81 12.09
C GLN A 57 6.06 3.08 12.43
N LYS A 58 6.54 2.68 13.61
CA LYS A 58 7.97 2.73 13.96
C LYS A 58 8.80 1.85 13.03
N PHE A 59 8.38 0.61 12.82
CA PHE A 59 9.05 -0.31 11.89
C PHE A 59 9.08 0.23 10.46
N ARG A 60 7.96 0.76 9.97
CA ARG A 60 7.87 1.39 8.66
C ARG A 60 8.90 2.50 8.49
N LYS A 61 9.00 3.39 9.47
CA LYS A 61 9.97 4.50 9.43
C LYS A 61 11.41 3.99 9.32
N VAL A 62 11.77 2.94 10.04
CA VAL A 62 13.11 2.33 9.99
C VAL A 62 13.32 1.60 8.66
N SER A 63 12.39 0.76 8.23
CA SER A 63 12.53 -0.07 7.03
C SER A 63 12.52 0.72 5.72
N ARG A 64 11.97 1.95 5.73
CA ARG A 64 11.99 2.87 4.57
C ARG A 64 13.18 3.83 4.59
N ASP A 65 14.00 3.81 5.63
CA ASP A 65 15.22 4.60 5.69
C ASP A 65 16.29 4.03 4.76
N ILE A 66 16.80 4.87 3.87
CA ILE A 66 17.82 4.49 2.85
C ILE A 66 19.09 3.94 3.49
N LYS A 67 19.50 4.51 4.63
CA LYS A 67 20.72 4.07 5.32
C LYS A 67 20.52 2.65 5.86
N TRP A 68 19.40 2.40 6.51
CA TRP A 68 19.05 1.07 6.99
C TRP A 68 18.97 0.04 5.84
N GLN A 69 18.31 0.40 4.73
CA GLN A 69 18.21 -0.47 3.56
C GLN A 69 19.60 -0.79 2.97
N THR A 70 20.47 0.20 2.85
CA THR A 70 21.84 0.02 2.37
C THR A 70 22.64 -0.91 3.29
N GLU A 71 22.58 -0.68 4.61
CA GLU A 71 23.23 -1.54 5.60
C GLU A 71 22.70 -2.98 5.56
N PHE A 72 21.38 -3.14 5.40
CA PHE A 72 20.77 -4.46 5.25
C PHE A 72 21.22 -5.17 3.97
N LEU A 73 21.22 -4.49 2.83
CA LEU A 73 21.60 -5.06 1.53
C LEU A 73 23.09 -5.41 1.43
N ASN A 74 23.94 -4.76 2.22
CA ASN A 74 25.38 -5.09 2.31
C ASN A 74 25.67 -6.36 3.14
N LYS A 75 24.67 -6.91 3.85
CA LYS A 75 24.84 -8.17 4.58
C LYS A 75 24.84 -9.36 3.64
N SER A 76 25.41 -10.48 4.10
CA SER A 76 25.35 -11.76 3.36
C SER A 76 23.90 -12.23 3.15
N LEU A 77 23.68 -13.04 2.13
CA LEU A 77 22.33 -13.60 1.86
C LEU A 77 21.80 -14.41 3.06
N GLU A 78 22.67 -15.11 3.76
CA GLU A 78 22.30 -15.89 4.94
C GLU A 78 21.83 -14.99 6.09
N GLU A 79 22.57 -13.92 6.38
CA GLU A 79 22.18 -12.94 7.40
C GLU A 79 20.86 -12.25 7.05
N ARG A 80 20.71 -11.84 5.78
CA ARG A 80 19.44 -11.23 5.30
C ARG A 80 18.26 -12.17 5.46
N ARG A 81 18.42 -13.46 5.13
CA ARG A 81 17.35 -14.47 5.30
C ARG A 81 16.99 -14.65 6.77
N ARG A 82 17.97 -14.74 7.66
CA ARG A 82 17.73 -14.84 9.10
C ARG A 82 16.96 -13.64 9.62
N ILE A 83 17.42 -12.42 9.33
CA ILE A 83 16.73 -11.19 9.75
C ILE A 83 15.31 -11.14 9.20
N ALA A 84 15.11 -11.50 7.94
CA ALA A 84 13.76 -11.51 7.34
C ALA A 84 12.83 -12.54 8.00
N GLN A 85 13.34 -13.69 8.42
CA GLN A 85 12.58 -14.69 9.18
C GLN A 85 12.19 -14.16 10.57
N ASP A 86 13.15 -13.55 11.28
CA ASP A 86 12.91 -12.95 12.60
C ASP A 86 11.84 -11.85 12.52
N LEU A 87 11.94 -10.95 11.53
CA LEU A 87 10.96 -9.90 11.30
C LEU A 87 9.57 -10.45 10.95
N ARG A 88 9.49 -11.53 10.15
CA ARG A 88 8.21 -12.18 9.83
C ARG A 88 7.56 -12.82 11.07
N SER A 89 8.37 -13.49 11.90
CA SER A 89 7.88 -14.12 13.13
C SER A 89 7.36 -13.09 14.10
N ALA A 90 8.12 -12.02 14.34
CA ALA A 90 7.71 -10.90 15.19
C ALA A 90 6.41 -10.22 14.67
N SER A 91 6.32 -10.00 13.34
CA SER A 91 5.12 -9.42 12.72
C SER A 91 3.89 -10.31 12.90
N LYS A 92 4.04 -11.63 12.70
CA LYS A 92 2.92 -12.59 12.86
C LYS A 92 2.42 -12.64 14.31
N GLU A 93 3.33 -12.65 15.27
CA GLU A 93 3.01 -12.64 16.70
C GLU A 93 2.30 -11.33 17.09
N ALA A 94 2.86 -10.18 16.67
CA ALA A 94 2.27 -8.87 16.95
C ALA A 94 0.87 -8.72 16.33
N THR A 95 0.67 -9.17 15.08
CA THR A 95 -0.63 -9.10 14.40
C THR A 95 -1.66 -10.00 15.08
N GLY A 96 -1.27 -11.20 15.50
CA GLY A 96 -2.18 -12.16 16.16
C GLY A 96 -2.70 -11.69 17.52
N GLN A 97 -2.03 -10.72 18.16
CA GLN A 97 -2.43 -10.16 19.45
C GLN A 97 -3.22 -8.84 19.34
N LYS A 98 -3.26 -8.22 18.16
CA LYS A 98 -3.91 -6.93 17.96
C LYS A 98 -5.40 -7.08 17.68
N LYS A 99 -6.19 -6.13 18.20
CA LYS A 99 -7.61 -6.02 17.83
C LYS A 99 -7.72 -5.61 16.36
N GLU A 100 -8.73 -6.12 15.66
CA GLU A 100 -8.98 -5.81 14.25
C GLU A 100 -9.06 -4.32 13.94
N GLN A 101 -9.57 -3.53 14.87
CA GLN A 101 -9.67 -2.06 14.73
C GLN A 101 -8.30 -1.36 14.61
N ILE A 102 -7.28 -1.88 15.31
CA ILE A 102 -5.90 -1.32 15.23
C ILE A 102 -5.26 -1.59 13.86
N LEU A 103 -5.71 -2.65 13.20
CA LEU A 103 -5.21 -3.09 11.89
C LEU A 103 -5.95 -2.43 10.71
N ASP A 104 -6.99 -1.63 10.99
CA ASP A 104 -7.74 -0.91 9.96
C ASP A 104 -7.28 0.55 9.84
N VAL A 105 -7.73 1.20 8.78
CA VAL A 105 -7.43 2.61 8.53
C VAL A 105 -8.17 3.52 9.50
N SER A 106 -7.53 4.60 9.91
CA SER A 106 -8.19 5.69 10.61
C SER A 106 -8.99 6.55 9.63
N GLU A 107 -10.28 6.73 9.86
CA GLU A 107 -11.14 7.56 9.02
C GLU A 107 -10.64 9.02 8.97
N SER A 108 -10.19 9.54 10.11
CA SER A 108 -9.63 10.90 10.17
C SER A 108 -8.39 11.06 9.30
N GLU A 109 -7.53 10.03 9.23
CA GLU A 109 -6.34 10.08 8.38
C GLU A 109 -6.69 9.94 6.90
N VAL A 110 -7.70 9.11 6.56
CA VAL A 110 -8.26 9.04 5.20
C VAL A 110 -8.76 10.42 4.73
N ILE A 111 -9.59 11.10 5.54
CA ILE A 111 -10.11 12.43 5.23
C ILE A 111 -8.97 13.44 5.07
N LYS A 112 -7.99 13.40 5.98
CA LYS A 112 -6.81 14.27 5.92
C LYS A 112 -6.04 14.09 4.62
N MET A 113 -5.76 12.86 4.21
CA MET A 113 -5.03 12.56 2.96
C MET A 113 -5.81 13.04 1.73
N ILE A 114 -7.12 12.81 1.66
CA ILE A 114 -7.97 13.27 0.57
C ILE A 114 -7.89 14.81 0.44
N ARG A 115 -7.91 15.52 1.57
CA ARG A 115 -7.80 17.00 1.59
C ARG A 115 -6.42 17.47 1.19
N GLU A 116 -5.38 16.90 1.79
CA GLU A 116 -3.98 17.30 1.58
C GLU A 116 -3.59 17.17 0.11
N TYR A 117 -4.02 16.08 -0.54
CA TYR A 117 -3.74 15.84 -1.96
C TYR A 117 -4.81 16.39 -2.91
N SER A 118 -5.88 16.99 -2.38
CA SER A 118 -6.97 17.60 -3.17
C SER A 118 -7.56 16.63 -4.21
N VAL A 119 -7.85 15.41 -3.83
CA VAL A 119 -8.38 14.34 -4.70
C VAL A 119 -9.79 13.92 -4.29
N ASN A 120 -10.54 13.36 -5.23
CA ASN A 120 -11.86 12.75 -4.98
C ASN A 120 -11.82 11.22 -5.00
N LEU A 121 -10.68 10.61 -5.33
CA LEU A 121 -10.50 9.18 -5.38
C LEU A 121 -9.18 8.80 -4.71
N LEU A 122 -9.28 7.94 -3.70
CA LEU A 122 -8.17 7.29 -3.01
C LEU A 122 -8.23 5.78 -3.27
N ILE A 123 -7.15 5.19 -3.75
CA ILE A 123 -7.00 3.75 -3.95
C ILE A 123 -5.85 3.25 -3.08
N HIS A 124 -6.11 2.20 -2.30
CA HIS A 124 -5.08 1.58 -1.46
C HIS A 124 -5.31 0.08 -1.24
N GLY A 125 -4.32 -0.61 -0.70
CA GLY A 125 -4.37 -2.00 -0.26
C GLY A 125 -4.15 -2.15 1.25
N HIS A 126 -3.19 -2.95 1.65
CA HIS A 126 -2.65 -3.19 2.99
C HIS A 126 -3.60 -3.88 3.97
N THR A 127 -4.83 -3.41 4.13
CA THR A 127 -5.77 -3.95 5.13
C THR A 127 -6.45 -5.25 4.69
N HIS A 128 -6.33 -5.63 3.42
CA HIS A 128 -6.96 -6.81 2.80
C HIS A 128 -8.49 -6.88 3.03
N ARG A 129 -9.14 -5.69 3.06
CA ARG A 129 -10.60 -5.56 3.24
C ARG A 129 -11.24 -4.92 2.00
N PRO A 130 -11.31 -5.69 0.88
CA PRO A 130 -11.71 -5.13 -0.42
C PRO A 130 -13.13 -4.57 -0.36
N ASN A 131 -13.25 -3.29 -0.63
CA ASN A 131 -14.52 -2.57 -0.63
C ASN A 131 -14.38 -1.20 -1.30
N SER A 132 -15.53 -0.59 -1.59
CA SER A 132 -15.63 0.78 -2.06
C SER A 132 -16.46 1.58 -1.07
N HIS A 133 -15.88 2.67 -0.53
CA HIS A 133 -16.48 3.50 0.50
C HIS A 133 -16.69 4.91 -0.02
N ASN A 134 -17.83 5.50 0.31
CA ASN A 134 -18.06 6.93 0.16
C ASN A 134 -17.58 7.62 1.45
N ILE A 135 -16.78 8.64 1.30
CA ILE A 135 -16.18 9.40 2.40
C ILE A 135 -16.67 10.84 2.33
N ASP A 136 -17.36 11.30 3.34
CA ASP A 136 -17.81 12.68 3.41
C ASP A 136 -16.66 13.60 3.80
N VAL A 137 -16.33 14.53 2.90
CA VAL A 137 -15.25 15.49 3.07
C VAL A 137 -15.82 16.89 2.99
N GLU A 138 -16.26 17.43 4.16
CA GLU A 138 -16.86 18.75 4.29
C GLU A 138 -18.01 19.04 3.30
N ASN A 139 -17.67 19.50 2.10
CA ASN A 139 -18.66 19.95 1.09
C ASN A 139 -18.85 19.01 -0.09
N HIS A 140 -18.19 17.85 -0.08
CA HIS A 140 -18.27 16.87 -1.15
C HIS A 140 -18.08 15.46 -0.64
N THR A 141 -18.44 14.47 -1.45
CA THR A 141 -18.20 13.06 -1.18
C THR A 141 -17.04 12.57 -2.05
N ALA A 142 -16.00 12.06 -1.44
CA ALA A 142 -14.90 11.38 -2.11
C ALA A 142 -15.10 9.85 -2.07
N LYS A 143 -14.41 9.12 -2.92
CA LYS A 143 -14.44 7.66 -2.97
C LYS A 143 -13.11 7.08 -2.51
N ARG A 144 -13.16 6.09 -1.62
CA ARG A 144 -12.02 5.27 -1.22
C ARG A 144 -12.24 3.84 -1.69
N ILE A 145 -11.30 3.29 -2.44
CA ILE A 145 -11.34 1.89 -2.88
C ILE A 145 -10.18 1.13 -2.25
N VAL A 146 -10.50 -0.01 -1.65
CA VAL A 146 -9.55 -0.90 -1.00
C VAL A 146 -9.38 -2.16 -1.82
N LEU A 147 -8.15 -2.49 -2.19
CA LEU A 147 -7.80 -3.76 -2.83
C LEU A 147 -7.67 -4.88 -1.80
N GLY A 148 -8.10 -6.08 -2.16
CA GLY A 148 -7.83 -7.30 -1.40
C GLY A 148 -6.46 -7.87 -1.68
N ASP A 149 -6.08 -8.87 -0.90
CA ASP A 149 -4.93 -9.74 -1.16
C ASP A 149 -5.22 -10.72 -2.31
N TRP A 150 -4.16 -11.29 -2.84
CA TRP A 150 -4.23 -12.31 -3.88
C TRP A 150 -3.99 -13.69 -3.25
N ASP A 151 -5.05 -14.25 -2.63
CA ASP A 151 -5.06 -15.59 -2.04
C ASP A 151 -6.05 -16.47 -2.82
N GLU A 152 -7.33 -16.50 -2.48
CA GLU A 152 -8.37 -17.20 -3.24
C GLU A 152 -8.80 -16.43 -4.48
N TYR A 153 -8.74 -15.10 -4.41
CA TYR A 153 -9.15 -14.18 -5.47
C TYR A 153 -8.03 -13.20 -5.79
N GLY A 154 -7.84 -12.91 -7.09
CA GLY A 154 -7.08 -11.75 -7.55
C GLY A 154 -7.96 -10.52 -7.60
N TRP A 155 -7.61 -9.49 -6.84
CA TRP A 155 -8.34 -8.22 -6.82
C TRP A 155 -7.68 -7.20 -7.71
N TYR A 156 -8.48 -6.49 -8.51
CA TYR A 156 -8.01 -5.42 -9.39
C TYR A 156 -9.04 -4.33 -9.56
N ILE A 157 -8.58 -3.14 -9.94
CA ILE A 157 -9.44 -2.04 -10.33
C ILE A 157 -9.37 -1.89 -11.84
N TRP A 158 -10.53 -1.87 -12.48
CA TRP A 158 -10.65 -1.41 -13.85
C TRP A 158 -11.10 0.03 -13.84
N MET A 159 -10.37 0.88 -14.58
CA MET A 159 -10.69 2.30 -14.70
C MET A 159 -10.61 2.75 -16.15
N ASP A 160 -11.58 3.53 -16.57
CA ASP A 160 -11.62 4.24 -17.85
C ASP A 160 -12.16 5.65 -17.66
N SER A 161 -12.51 6.36 -18.77
CA SER A 161 -13.04 7.73 -18.70
C SER A 161 -14.44 7.82 -18.05
N ASN A 162 -15.16 6.71 -17.85
CA ASN A 162 -16.56 6.69 -17.43
C ASN A 162 -16.74 5.95 -16.09
N SER A 163 -15.85 5.03 -15.74
CA SER A 163 -16.03 4.15 -14.59
C SER A 163 -14.72 3.87 -13.86
N CYS A 164 -14.86 3.56 -12.57
CA CYS A 164 -13.78 3.04 -11.73
C CYS A 164 -14.38 1.95 -10.83
N GLU A 165 -14.06 0.69 -11.11
CA GLU A 165 -14.71 -0.48 -10.53
C GLU A 165 -13.70 -1.41 -9.87
N LEU A 166 -14.03 -1.85 -8.66
CA LEU A 166 -13.30 -2.91 -7.96
C LEU A 166 -13.82 -4.27 -8.42
N ASN A 167 -12.95 -5.08 -8.95
CA ASN A 167 -13.26 -6.39 -9.50
C ASN A 167 -12.41 -7.49 -8.88
N LYS A 168 -12.86 -8.73 -9.01
CA LYS A 168 -12.11 -9.91 -8.61
C LYS A 168 -12.27 -11.06 -9.60
N PHE A 169 -11.29 -11.95 -9.63
CA PHE A 169 -11.34 -13.23 -10.35
C PHE A 169 -10.79 -14.35 -9.46
N SER A 170 -11.20 -15.58 -9.69
CA SER A 170 -10.63 -16.75 -8.98
C SER A 170 -9.21 -17.03 -9.44
N ILE A 171 -8.32 -17.35 -8.49
CA ILE A 171 -6.91 -17.72 -8.77
C ILE A 171 -6.77 -19.24 -8.96
N SER A 172 -7.76 -20.03 -8.60
CA SER A 172 -7.76 -21.50 -8.72
C SER A 172 -7.93 -21.99 -10.14
#